data_7c03a2b65ac7f64f0d5b5d5854ebbc29
#
_entry.id   7c03a2b65ac7f64f0d5b5d5854ebbc29
#
_cell.length_a   1.000
_cell.length_b   1.000
_cell.length_c   1.000
_cell.angle_alpha   90.00
_cell.angle_beta   90.00
_cell.angle_gamma   90.00
#
_symmetry.space_group_name_H-M   'P 1'
#
loop_
_entity.id
_entity.type
_entity.pdbx_description
1 polymer ?
#
loop_
_entity_poly.entity_id
_entity_poly.type
_entity_poly.pdbx_seq_one_letter_code
_entity_poly.pdbx_strand_id
1 'polypeptide(L)'
;MRILAPRLREEVWAALPEGVEVRFLDEPWPKACDLFLPPYGQEEVVRRVLEEVEVKVVQTLSAGVDWILPLVPGGVVLCDGSGIHDAPVAEWVVLAL
;
A
#
# COMPACT_ATOMS: atom_id res chain seq x y z
N MET A 1 -13.27 -2.06 -2.21
CA MET A 1 -11.82 -1.81 -2.40
C MET A 1 -11.03 -2.63 -1.40
N ARG A 2 -10.01 -3.28 -1.85
CA ARG A 2 -9.15 -4.11 -1.01
C ARG A 2 -7.76 -3.49 -0.92
N ILE A 3 -7.28 -3.33 0.32
CA ILE A 3 -5.95 -2.80 0.64
C ILE A 3 -5.12 -3.93 1.24
N LEU A 4 -3.91 -4.11 0.76
CA LEU A 4 -2.93 -5.02 1.36
C LEU A 4 -1.84 -4.17 2.02
N ALA A 5 -1.61 -4.38 3.31
CA ALA A 5 -0.76 -3.49 4.09
C ALA A 5 -0.08 -4.19 5.25
N PRO A 6 1.05 -3.65 5.74
CA PRO A 6 1.60 -4.10 7.01
C PRO A 6 0.65 -3.71 8.15
N ARG A 7 0.74 -4.44 9.26
CA ARG A 7 -0.06 -4.17 10.44
C ARG A 7 0.52 -2.94 11.16
N LEU A 8 -0.04 -1.79 10.83
CA LEU A 8 0.29 -0.52 11.47
C LEU A 8 -0.50 -0.38 12.77
N ARG A 9 -0.50 0.83 13.35
CA ARG A 9 -1.32 1.09 14.53
C ARG A 9 -2.79 0.87 14.21
N GLU A 10 -3.55 0.32 15.14
CA GLU A 10 -4.97 0.07 14.94
C GLU A 10 -5.75 1.33 14.58
N GLU A 11 -5.36 2.48 15.14
CA GLU A 11 -6.04 3.75 14.87
C GLU A 11 -6.03 4.11 13.38
N VAL A 12 -5.01 3.70 12.67
CA VAL A 12 -4.91 3.98 11.23
C VAL A 12 -6.05 3.32 10.47
N TRP A 13 -6.46 2.12 10.91
CA TRP A 13 -7.46 1.33 10.20
C TRP A 13 -8.86 1.48 10.78
N ALA A 14 -9.00 2.06 11.97
CA ALA A 14 -10.27 2.16 12.66
C ALA A 14 -11.28 3.09 11.98
N ALA A 15 -10.80 4.03 11.20
CA ALA A 15 -11.62 5.06 10.56
C ALA A 15 -11.85 4.84 9.07
N LEU A 16 -11.64 3.60 8.57
CA LEU A 16 -11.84 3.32 7.16
C LEU A 16 -13.31 3.42 6.76
N PRO A 17 -13.59 3.96 5.57
CA PRO A 17 -14.96 4.02 5.06
C PRO A 17 -15.54 2.63 4.85
N GLU A 18 -16.86 2.55 4.87
CA GLU A 18 -17.57 1.34 4.53
C GLU A 18 -17.22 0.91 3.10
N GLY A 19 -17.09 -0.38 2.89
CA GLY A 19 -16.71 -0.93 1.60
C GLY A 19 -15.21 -1.07 1.37
N VAL A 20 -14.39 -0.63 2.33
CA VAL A 20 -12.94 -0.79 2.26
C VAL A 20 -12.53 -1.99 3.14
N GLU A 21 -11.88 -2.97 2.52
CA GLU A 21 -11.36 -4.15 3.21
C GLU A 21 -9.86 -4.03 3.33
N VAL A 22 -9.32 -4.28 4.51
CA VAL A 22 -7.87 -4.33 4.73
C VAL A 22 -7.44 -5.75 4.99
N ARG A 23 -6.43 -6.21 4.25
CA ARG A 23 -5.77 -7.49 4.48
C ARG A 23 -4.34 -7.19 4.90
N PHE A 24 -3.86 -7.87 5.93
CA PHE A 24 -2.53 -7.61 6.46
C PHE A 24 -1.51 -8.61 5.92
N LEU A 25 -0.25 -8.15 5.83
CA LEU A 25 0.83 -8.97 5.28
C LEU A 25 1.18 -10.19 6.13
N ASP A 26 0.81 -10.19 7.41
CA ASP A 26 1.00 -11.33 8.30
C ASP A 26 -0.13 -12.37 8.22
N GLU A 27 -1.09 -12.14 7.36
CA GLU A 27 -2.19 -13.06 7.07
C GLU A 27 -2.02 -13.64 5.66
N PRO A 28 -2.76 -14.69 5.28
CA PRO A 28 -2.71 -15.17 3.90
C PRO A 28 -3.07 -14.06 2.92
N TRP A 29 -2.25 -13.91 1.88
CA TRP A 29 -2.43 -12.81 0.92
C TRP A 29 -3.60 -13.10 -0.03
N PRO A 30 -4.33 -12.06 -0.46
CA PRO A 30 -5.35 -12.21 -1.49
C PRO A 30 -4.69 -12.43 -2.84
N LYS A 31 -5.45 -12.90 -3.82
CA LYS A 31 -4.96 -13.05 -5.19
C LYS A 31 -4.77 -11.70 -5.87
N ALA A 32 -5.56 -10.70 -5.47
CA ALA A 32 -5.54 -9.37 -6.06
C ALA A 32 -5.90 -8.33 -5.00
N CYS A 33 -5.37 -7.13 -5.15
CA CYS A 33 -5.75 -5.99 -4.33
C CYS A 33 -5.74 -4.72 -5.17
N ASP A 34 -6.47 -3.71 -4.71
CA ASP A 34 -6.53 -2.42 -5.37
C ASP A 34 -5.37 -1.53 -4.97
N LEU A 35 -4.98 -1.58 -3.71
CA LEU A 35 -3.90 -0.77 -3.18
C LEU A 35 -2.98 -1.63 -2.32
N PHE A 36 -1.68 -1.49 -2.54
CA PHE A 36 -0.65 -2.12 -1.72
C PHE A 36 0.18 -1.03 -1.04
N LEU A 37 0.27 -1.10 0.29
CA LEU A 37 1.16 -0.26 1.09
C LEU A 37 2.39 -1.09 1.44
N PRO A 38 3.52 -0.89 0.75
CA PRO A 38 4.69 -1.74 0.99
C PRO A 38 5.38 -1.40 2.31
N PRO A 39 5.85 -2.42 3.05
CA PRO A 39 6.62 -2.19 4.26
C PRO A 39 8.01 -1.68 3.90
N TYR A 40 8.36 -0.50 4.42
CA TYR A 40 9.66 0.11 4.13
C TYR A 40 10.81 -0.76 4.66
N GLY A 41 11.84 -0.93 3.85
CA GLY A 41 13.02 -1.69 4.23
C GLY A 41 12.89 -3.20 4.10
N GLN A 42 11.75 -3.71 3.67
CA GLN A 42 11.51 -5.14 3.50
C GLN A 42 11.35 -5.51 2.02
N GLU A 43 12.40 -5.30 1.24
CA GLU A 43 12.38 -5.49 -0.21
C GLU A 43 11.96 -6.90 -0.63
N GLU A 44 12.36 -7.92 0.11
CA GLU A 44 12.01 -9.30 -0.24
C GLU A 44 10.51 -9.54 -0.12
N VAL A 45 9.88 -9.01 0.93
CA VAL A 45 8.43 -9.11 1.10
C VAL A 45 7.74 -8.37 -0.03
N VAL A 46 8.20 -7.16 -0.36
CA VAL A 46 7.64 -6.36 -1.44
C VAL A 46 7.73 -7.08 -2.76
N ARG A 47 8.89 -7.66 -3.05
CA ARG A 47 9.09 -8.43 -4.29
C ARG A 47 8.11 -9.59 -4.38
N ARG A 48 7.95 -10.35 -3.31
CA ARG A 48 7.05 -11.49 -3.29
C ARG A 48 5.60 -11.08 -3.49
N VAL A 49 5.18 -10.01 -2.85
CA VAL A 49 3.81 -9.48 -3.04
C VAL A 49 3.58 -9.12 -4.50
N LEU A 50 4.51 -8.37 -5.10
CA LEU A 50 4.35 -7.92 -6.48
C LEU A 50 4.43 -9.07 -7.50
N GLU A 51 5.05 -10.18 -7.14
CA GLU A 51 5.07 -11.39 -7.97
C GLU A 51 3.81 -12.24 -7.81
N GLU A 52 3.26 -12.31 -6.61
CA GLU A 52 2.20 -13.25 -6.27
C GLU A 52 0.81 -12.62 -6.25
N VAL A 53 0.70 -11.31 -6.04
CA VAL A 53 -0.56 -10.59 -5.91
C VAL A 53 -0.72 -9.63 -7.08
N GLU A 54 -1.89 -9.64 -7.69
CA GLU A 54 -2.21 -8.67 -8.74
C GLU A 54 -2.56 -7.33 -8.09
N VAL A 55 -1.66 -6.36 -8.19
CA VAL A 55 -1.77 -5.06 -7.54
C VAL A 55 -2.04 -3.99 -8.58
N LYS A 56 -3.02 -3.13 -8.33
CA LYS A 56 -3.34 -2.01 -9.22
C LYS A 56 -2.50 -0.77 -8.91
N VAL A 57 -2.41 -0.43 -7.64
CA VAL A 57 -1.70 0.77 -7.19
C VAL A 57 -0.79 0.42 -6.02
N VAL A 58 0.45 0.88 -6.09
CA VAL A 58 1.40 0.83 -4.97
C VAL A 58 1.52 2.23 -4.41
N GLN A 59 1.23 2.38 -3.12
CA GLN A 59 1.35 3.66 -2.41
C GLN A 59 2.41 3.54 -1.34
N THR A 60 3.54 4.22 -1.53
CA THR A 60 4.57 4.23 -0.49
C THR A 60 4.28 5.31 0.54
N LEU A 61 4.73 5.07 1.76
CA LEU A 61 4.66 6.06 2.84
C LEU A 61 5.93 6.91 2.92
N SER A 62 6.96 6.51 2.17
CA SER A 62 8.21 7.26 2.08
C SER A 62 8.16 8.21 0.90
N ALA A 63 8.89 9.33 0.99
CA ALA A 63 9.00 10.28 -0.12
C ALA A 63 9.85 9.70 -1.25
N GLY A 64 10.89 8.93 -0.92
CA GLY A 64 11.76 8.30 -1.93
C GLY A 64 11.20 6.98 -2.40
N VAL A 65 11.22 6.74 -3.71
CA VAL A 65 10.70 5.50 -4.30
C VAL A 65 11.79 4.72 -5.04
N ASP A 66 13.04 5.16 -4.98
CA ASP A 66 14.15 4.52 -5.69
C ASP A 66 14.33 3.05 -5.30
N TRP A 67 14.03 2.74 -4.04
CA TRP A 67 14.19 1.38 -3.52
C TRP A 67 13.14 0.41 -4.05
N ILE A 68 11.96 0.90 -4.42
CA ILE A 68 10.84 0.05 -4.86
C ILE A 68 10.64 0.13 -6.38
N LEU A 69 11.05 1.21 -7.01
CA LEU A 69 10.82 1.42 -8.43
C LEU A 69 11.23 0.24 -9.31
N PRO A 70 12.41 -0.39 -9.09
CA PRO A 70 12.80 -1.55 -9.91
C PRO A 70 11.92 -2.78 -9.68
N LEU A 71 11.16 -2.84 -8.60
CA LEU A 71 10.34 -3.99 -8.26
C LEU A 71 8.92 -3.88 -8.81
N VAL A 72 8.48 -2.68 -9.21
CA VAL A 72 7.11 -2.45 -9.64
C VAL A 72 6.95 -2.88 -11.10
N PRO A 73 6.02 -3.82 -11.39
CA PRO A 73 5.79 -4.26 -12.77
C PRO A 73 5.18 -3.16 -13.62
N GLY A 74 5.35 -3.27 -14.93
CA GLY A 74 4.70 -2.37 -15.87
C GLY A 74 3.17 -2.47 -15.75
N GLY A 75 2.50 -1.34 -15.85
CA GLY A 75 1.04 -1.28 -15.72
C GLY A 75 0.54 -1.04 -14.31
N VAL A 76 1.40 -1.11 -13.31
CA VAL A 76 1.05 -0.80 -11.93
C VAL A 76 1.38 0.67 -11.66
N VAL A 77 0.44 1.40 -11.09
CA VAL A 77 0.64 2.80 -10.74
C VAL A 77 1.43 2.88 -9.43
N LEU A 78 2.50 3.66 -9.44
CA LEU A 78 3.30 3.89 -8.25
C LEU A 78 3.12 5.33 -7.77
N CYS A 79 2.65 5.48 -6.53
CA CYS A 79 2.50 6.79 -5.89
C CYS A 79 3.48 6.88 -4.72
N ASP A 80 4.18 7.99 -4.62
CA ASP A 80 5.14 8.19 -3.52
C ASP A 80 4.48 8.87 -2.32
N GLY A 81 5.24 8.98 -1.24
CA GLY A 81 4.79 9.61 -0.01
C GLY A 81 5.10 11.09 0.10
N SER A 82 5.49 11.75 -0.99
CA SER A 82 5.78 13.18 -0.97
C SER A 82 4.56 13.96 -0.51
N GLY A 83 4.70 14.74 0.56
CA GLY A 83 3.59 15.50 1.12
C GLY A 83 2.68 14.73 2.04
N ILE A 84 2.87 13.42 2.20
CA ILE A 84 1.99 12.60 3.04
C ILE A 84 2.18 12.90 4.54
N HIS A 85 3.20 13.68 4.88
CA HIS A 85 3.41 14.16 6.25
C HIS A 85 2.32 15.11 6.69
N ASP A 86 1.61 15.69 5.73
CA ASP A 86 0.50 16.59 6.02
C ASP A 86 -0.76 15.74 6.24
N ALA A 87 -1.42 15.93 7.38
CA ALA A 87 -2.62 15.19 7.70
C ALA A 87 -3.69 15.26 6.60
N PRO A 88 -3.92 16.41 5.96
CA PRO A 88 -4.88 16.49 4.86
C PRO A 88 -4.54 15.59 3.67
N VAL A 89 -3.25 15.40 3.39
CA VAL A 89 -2.83 14.52 2.30
C VAL A 89 -3.11 13.06 2.65
N ALA A 90 -2.79 12.66 3.88
CA ALA A 90 -3.08 11.32 4.35
C ALA A 90 -4.58 11.02 4.30
N GLU A 91 -5.40 11.96 4.72
CA GLU A 91 -6.85 11.84 4.62
C GLU A 91 -7.31 11.74 3.17
N TRP A 92 -6.71 12.51 2.29
CA TRP A 92 -7.03 12.45 0.87
C TRP A 92 -6.72 11.09 0.29
N VAL A 93 -5.59 10.50 0.63
CA VAL A 93 -5.24 9.15 0.18
C VAL A 93 -6.31 8.15 0.60
N VAL A 94 -6.74 8.21 1.86
CA VAL A 94 -7.79 7.33 2.37
C VAL A 94 -9.12 7.58 1.65
N LEU A 95 -9.49 8.83 1.45
CA LEU A 95 -10.76 9.20 0.81
C LEU A 95 -10.77 8.91 -0.70
N ALA A 96 -9.62 8.95 -1.35
CA ALA A 96 -9.51 8.65 -2.77
C ALA A 96 -9.59 7.14 -3.06
N LEU A 97 -9.43 6.33 -2.03
CA LEU A 97 -9.58 4.89 -2.15
C LEU A 97 -11.07 4.53 -2.20
#